data_0dc0dffbabb3f4cbcdf8f55c3797802e
#
_entry.id   0dc0dffbabb3f4cbcdf8f55c3797802e
#
_cell.length_a   1.000
_cell.length_b   1.000
_cell.length_c   1.000
_cell.angle_alpha   90.00
_cell.angle_beta   90.00
_cell.angle_gamma   90.00
#
_symmetry.space_group_name_H-M   'P 1'
#
loop_
_entity.id
_entity.type
_entity.pdbx_description
1 polymer ?
#
loop_
_entity_poly.entity_id
_entity_poly.type
_entity_poly.pdbx_seq_one_letter_code
_entity_poly.pdbx_strand_id
1 'polypeptide(L)'
;MNEARAAKVGEKKLLILQTIAEMLERPAVEKVTTALLAKQLQVSEAALYRHFASKAQMYEGLIEFIESGVFSVIAQIEAAEESGLKQAEAIVASLLRFAQKNRGLTRVLVGDALVHENPRLQARINQLLDRIESTLKQSLKVASAQGALAAEHDFAAHADLLVCYAVGRWQRFVKSGFKDDPLASWSAQWPILRA
;
A
#
# COMPACT_ATOMS: atom_id res chain seq x y z
N MET A 1 1.72 -13.95 -32.68
CA MET A 1 0.27 -13.97 -32.37
C MET A 1 -0.03 -14.17 -30.88
N ASN A 2 0.87 -14.77 -30.10
CA ASN A 2 0.66 -15.04 -28.66
C ASN A 2 0.91 -13.81 -27.76
N GLU A 3 1.92 -13.00 -28.04
CA GLU A 3 2.30 -11.82 -27.23
C GLU A 3 1.25 -10.70 -27.23
N ALA A 4 0.69 -10.37 -28.39
CA ALA A 4 -0.37 -9.36 -28.49
C ALA A 4 -1.65 -9.78 -27.77
N ARG A 5 -1.94 -11.08 -27.69
CA ARG A 5 -3.07 -11.61 -26.93
C ARG A 5 -2.81 -11.56 -25.43
N ALA A 6 -1.58 -11.85 -24.99
CA ALA A 6 -1.17 -11.77 -23.60
C ALA A 6 -1.17 -10.30 -23.09
N ALA A 7 -0.65 -9.37 -23.89
CA ALA A 7 -0.70 -7.93 -23.58
C ALA A 7 -2.14 -7.44 -23.40
N LYS A 8 -3.05 -7.79 -24.31
CA LYS A 8 -4.47 -7.41 -24.24
C LYS A 8 -5.21 -8.03 -23.04
N VAL A 9 -4.79 -9.20 -22.55
CA VAL A 9 -5.31 -9.82 -21.32
C VAL A 9 -4.79 -9.05 -20.10
N GLY A 10 -3.52 -8.65 -20.09
CA GLY A 10 -2.93 -7.83 -19.04
C GLY A 10 -3.60 -6.47 -18.88
N GLU A 11 -3.85 -5.78 -20.01
CA GLU A 11 -4.56 -4.50 -20.03
C GLU A 11 -5.96 -4.60 -19.43
N LYS A 12 -6.70 -5.67 -19.75
CA LYS A 12 -8.05 -5.87 -19.19
C LYS A 12 -8.03 -6.18 -17.71
N LYS A 13 -7.05 -6.96 -17.22
CA LYS A 13 -6.88 -7.18 -15.78
C LYS A 13 -6.60 -5.87 -15.07
N LEU A 14 -5.69 -5.06 -15.60
CA LEU A 14 -5.35 -3.76 -15.02
C LEU A 14 -6.57 -2.83 -14.98
N LEU A 15 -7.37 -2.76 -16.05
CA LEU A 15 -8.59 -1.97 -16.08
C LEU A 15 -9.59 -2.41 -15.00
N ILE A 16 -9.77 -3.71 -14.79
CA ILE A 16 -10.63 -4.24 -13.72
C ILE A 16 -10.13 -3.78 -12.35
N LEU A 17 -8.82 -3.90 -12.09
CA LEU A 17 -8.23 -3.49 -10.82
C LEU A 17 -8.33 -1.98 -10.58
N GLN A 18 -8.08 -1.16 -11.60
CA GLN A 18 -8.26 0.30 -11.54
C GLN A 18 -9.70 0.68 -11.23
N THR A 19 -10.67 0.03 -11.90
CA THR A 19 -12.09 0.30 -11.64
C THR A 19 -12.48 -0.06 -10.20
N ILE A 20 -11.97 -1.16 -9.64
CA ILE A 20 -12.19 -1.50 -8.22
C ILE A 20 -11.60 -0.41 -7.32
N ALA A 21 -10.37 0.04 -7.57
CA ALA A 21 -9.73 1.10 -6.79
C ALA A 21 -10.55 2.40 -6.83
N GLU A 22 -11.02 2.83 -8.02
CA GLU A 22 -11.90 4.00 -8.18
C GLU A 22 -13.24 3.84 -7.43
N MET A 23 -13.84 2.65 -7.47
CA MET A 23 -15.07 2.38 -6.71
C MET A 23 -14.84 2.50 -5.21
N LEU A 24 -13.70 2.05 -4.72
CA LEU A 24 -13.31 2.14 -3.31
C LEU A 24 -13.03 3.59 -2.84
N GLU A 25 -12.76 4.53 -3.74
CA GLU A 25 -12.60 5.95 -3.40
C GLU A 25 -13.93 6.63 -3.00
N ARG A 26 -15.06 6.07 -3.41
CA ARG A 26 -16.37 6.69 -3.16
C ARG A 26 -16.77 6.51 -1.69
N PRO A 27 -17.09 7.58 -0.95
CA PRO A 27 -17.42 7.50 0.49
C PRO A 27 -18.65 6.62 0.81
N ALA A 28 -19.57 6.50 -0.16
CA ALA A 28 -20.84 5.79 0.01
C ALA A 28 -20.82 4.32 -0.43
N VAL A 29 -19.70 3.80 -0.89
CA VAL A 29 -19.61 2.39 -1.32
C VAL A 29 -19.26 1.52 -0.12
N GLU A 30 -20.27 0.94 0.51
CA GLU A 30 -20.09 0.01 1.61
C GLU A 30 -19.42 -1.30 1.14
N LYS A 31 -19.72 -1.76 -0.07
CA LYS A 31 -19.19 -3.02 -0.61
C LYS A 31 -19.10 -3.00 -2.14
N VAL A 32 -17.92 -3.28 -2.67
CA VAL A 32 -17.74 -3.56 -4.10
C VAL A 32 -18.26 -4.96 -4.39
N THR A 33 -19.32 -5.08 -5.23
CA THR A 33 -19.84 -6.37 -5.71
C THR A 33 -19.44 -6.60 -7.16
N THR A 34 -19.34 -7.87 -7.58
CA THR A 34 -19.04 -8.21 -8.98
C THR A 34 -20.10 -7.70 -9.94
N ALA A 35 -21.37 -7.65 -9.53
CA ALA A 35 -22.46 -7.09 -10.33
C ALA A 35 -22.27 -5.57 -10.55
N LEU A 36 -21.92 -4.80 -9.50
CA LEU A 36 -21.62 -3.37 -9.63
C LEU A 36 -20.39 -3.12 -10.49
N LEU A 37 -19.34 -3.92 -10.32
CA LEU A 37 -18.11 -3.84 -11.11
C LEU A 37 -18.39 -4.13 -12.59
N ALA A 38 -19.14 -5.19 -12.91
CA ALA A 38 -19.54 -5.53 -14.26
C ALA A 38 -20.35 -4.40 -14.91
N LYS A 39 -21.29 -3.81 -14.15
CA LYS A 39 -22.08 -2.66 -14.60
C LYS A 39 -21.19 -1.45 -14.89
N GLN A 40 -20.24 -1.14 -14.02
CA GLN A 40 -19.31 0.00 -14.19
C GLN A 40 -18.44 -0.17 -15.44
N LEU A 41 -17.99 -1.41 -15.71
CA LEU A 41 -17.17 -1.76 -16.88
C LEU A 41 -17.99 -2.03 -18.16
N GLN A 42 -19.33 -2.00 -18.07
CA GLN A 42 -20.26 -2.32 -19.17
C GLN A 42 -20.01 -3.73 -19.77
N VAL A 43 -19.75 -4.70 -18.91
CA VAL A 43 -19.53 -6.11 -19.29
C VAL A 43 -20.45 -7.02 -18.48
N SER A 44 -20.52 -8.31 -18.86
CA SER A 44 -21.18 -9.32 -18.01
C SER A 44 -20.27 -9.76 -16.87
N GLU A 45 -20.84 -10.22 -15.74
CA GLU A 45 -20.04 -10.82 -14.66
C GLU A 45 -19.22 -12.02 -15.15
N ALA A 46 -19.75 -12.83 -16.08
CA ALA A 46 -19.02 -13.91 -16.72
C ALA A 46 -17.76 -13.43 -17.45
N ALA A 47 -17.75 -12.21 -17.98
CA ALA A 47 -16.57 -11.62 -18.61
C ALA A 47 -15.49 -11.26 -17.58
N LEU A 48 -15.86 -10.84 -16.36
CA LEU A 48 -14.91 -10.61 -15.26
C LEU A 48 -14.23 -11.92 -14.85
N TYR A 49 -15.02 -12.99 -14.71
CA TYR A 49 -14.52 -14.31 -14.31
C TYR A 49 -13.62 -15.00 -15.33
N ARG A 50 -13.56 -14.51 -16.58
CA ARG A 50 -12.53 -14.93 -17.55
C ARG A 50 -11.14 -14.40 -17.21
N HIS A 51 -11.06 -13.31 -16.43
CA HIS A 51 -9.80 -12.67 -16.05
C HIS A 51 -9.37 -13.00 -14.62
N PHE A 52 -10.33 -13.20 -13.73
CA PHE A 52 -10.11 -13.53 -12.32
C PHE A 52 -11.11 -14.62 -11.91
N ALA A 53 -10.63 -15.76 -11.41
CA ALA A 53 -11.50 -16.88 -11.05
C ALA A 53 -12.43 -16.58 -9.87
N SER A 54 -12.16 -15.53 -9.09
CA SER A 54 -12.99 -15.10 -7.96
C SER A 54 -12.81 -13.61 -7.64
N LYS A 55 -13.72 -13.04 -6.87
CA LYS A 55 -13.57 -11.70 -6.30
C LYS A 55 -12.31 -11.61 -5.42
N ALA A 56 -12.00 -12.65 -4.64
CA ALA A 56 -10.79 -12.69 -3.84
C ALA A 56 -9.53 -12.54 -4.71
N GLN A 57 -9.45 -13.18 -5.87
CA GLN A 57 -8.34 -13.01 -6.79
C GLN A 57 -8.23 -11.59 -7.36
N MET A 58 -9.33 -10.85 -7.51
CA MET A 58 -9.28 -9.43 -7.88
C MET A 58 -8.60 -8.61 -6.78
N TYR A 59 -8.94 -8.85 -5.51
CA TYR A 59 -8.28 -8.20 -4.38
C TYR A 59 -6.83 -8.64 -4.21
N GLU A 60 -6.50 -9.91 -4.44
CA GLU A 60 -5.10 -10.37 -4.49
C GLU A 60 -4.31 -9.60 -5.54
N GLY A 61 -4.89 -9.38 -6.73
CA GLY A 61 -4.28 -8.56 -7.78
C GLY A 61 -4.09 -7.09 -7.36
N LEU A 62 -5.03 -6.51 -6.59
CA LEU A 62 -4.85 -5.16 -6.03
C LEU A 62 -3.70 -5.11 -5.03
N ILE A 63 -3.60 -6.10 -4.13
CA ILE A 63 -2.53 -6.17 -3.15
C ILE A 63 -1.17 -6.34 -3.87
N GLU A 64 -1.10 -7.18 -4.88
CA GLU A 64 0.10 -7.37 -5.71
C GLU A 64 0.52 -6.07 -6.41
N PHE A 65 -0.45 -5.31 -6.92
CA PHE A 65 -0.20 -3.99 -7.51
C PHE A 65 0.36 -3.00 -6.47
N ILE A 66 -0.21 -2.97 -5.27
CA ILE A 66 0.28 -2.15 -4.16
C ILE A 66 1.72 -2.56 -3.78
N GLU A 67 1.97 -3.86 -3.58
CA GLU A 67 3.28 -4.41 -3.24
C GLU A 67 4.33 -3.98 -4.27
N SER A 68 4.05 -4.19 -5.55
CA SER A 68 4.96 -3.85 -6.64
C SER A 68 5.27 -2.35 -6.67
N GLY A 69 4.25 -1.50 -6.50
CA GLY A 69 4.42 -0.05 -6.47
C GLY A 69 5.24 0.43 -5.28
N VAL A 70 4.92 -0.05 -4.07
CA VAL A 70 5.61 0.32 -2.84
C VAL A 70 7.07 -0.11 -2.88
N PHE A 71 7.36 -1.37 -3.20
CA PHE A 71 8.75 -1.88 -3.20
C PHE A 71 9.58 -1.37 -4.36
N SER A 72 8.97 -1.00 -5.50
CA SER A 72 9.68 -0.29 -6.56
C SER A 72 10.20 1.07 -6.08
N VAL A 73 9.38 1.83 -5.34
CA VAL A 73 9.80 3.14 -4.79
C VAL A 73 10.85 2.95 -3.69
N ILE A 74 10.67 1.97 -2.80
CA ILE A 74 11.65 1.66 -1.75
C ILE A 74 13.01 1.33 -2.38
N ALA A 75 13.07 0.45 -3.38
CA ALA A 75 14.32 0.09 -4.05
C ALA A 75 15.00 1.31 -4.71
N GLN A 76 14.24 2.24 -5.27
CA GLN A 76 14.78 3.49 -5.80
C GLN A 76 15.36 4.39 -4.69
N ILE A 77 14.71 4.46 -3.52
CA ILE A 77 15.21 5.22 -2.36
C ILE A 77 16.54 4.61 -1.89
N GLU A 78 16.59 3.29 -1.69
CA GLU A 78 17.79 2.59 -1.23
C GLU A 78 18.96 2.74 -2.22
N ALA A 79 18.69 2.76 -3.52
CA ALA A 79 19.71 2.95 -4.55
C ALA A 79 20.22 4.40 -4.67
N ALA A 80 19.39 5.39 -4.33
CA ALA A 80 19.69 6.81 -4.52
C ALA A 80 20.22 7.52 -3.26
N GLU A 81 19.96 6.99 -2.06
CA GLU A 81 20.30 7.62 -0.79
C GLU A 81 21.22 6.71 0.02
N GLU A 82 22.41 7.20 0.36
CA GLU A 82 23.39 6.45 1.15
C GLU A 82 23.15 6.51 2.66
N SER A 83 22.50 7.58 3.15
CA SER A 83 22.24 7.76 4.57
C SER A 83 21.06 6.89 5.01
N GLY A 84 21.27 5.93 5.91
CA GLY A 84 20.25 5.04 6.42
C GLY A 84 19.09 5.78 7.10
N LEU A 85 19.37 6.89 7.81
CA LEU A 85 18.32 7.70 8.44
C LEU A 85 17.47 8.44 7.42
N LYS A 86 18.06 8.95 6.34
CA LYS A 86 17.33 9.58 5.24
C LYS A 86 16.56 8.54 4.40
N GLN A 87 17.09 7.32 4.25
CA GLN A 87 16.36 6.22 3.65
C GLN A 87 15.06 5.95 4.43
N ALA A 88 15.15 5.79 5.76
CA ALA A 88 13.98 5.57 6.62
C ALA A 88 12.95 6.71 6.50
N GLU A 89 13.42 7.98 6.52
CA GLU A 89 12.58 9.17 6.31
C GLU A 89 11.84 9.10 4.96
N ALA A 90 12.58 8.88 3.88
CA ALA A 90 12.05 8.84 2.53
C ALA A 90 11.06 7.68 2.33
N ILE A 91 11.33 6.50 2.92
CA ILE A 91 10.44 5.34 2.88
C ILE A 91 9.11 5.70 3.55
N VAL A 92 9.12 6.17 4.81
CA VAL A 92 7.88 6.54 5.51
C VAL A 92 7.14 7.65 4.76
N ALA A 93 7.83 8.70 4.31
CA ALA A 93 7.22 9.76 3.51
C ALA A 93 6.59 9.22 2.21
N SER A 94 7.21 8.23 1.55
CA SER A 94 6.68 7.59 0.35
C SER A 94 5.40 6.80 0.62
N LEU A 95 5.32 6.10 1.76
CA LEU A 95 4.13 5.38 2.21
C LEU A 95 2.95 6.33 2.47
N LEU A 96 3.21 7.47 3.12
CA LEU A 96 2.19 8.50 3.35
C LEU A 96 1.73 9.12 2.02
N ARG A 97 2.65 9.40 1.11
CA ARG A 97 2.35 9.95 -0.23
C ARG A 97 1.60 8.94 -1.11
N PHE A 98 1.93 7.66 -0.98
CA PHE A 98 1.18 6.60 -1.66
C PHE A 98 -0.30 6.62 -1.25
N ALA A 99 -0.57 6.68 0.05
CA ALA A 99 -1.94 6.75 0.57
C ALA A 99 -2.69 8.00 0.07
N GLN A 100 -2.05 9.17 0.11
CA GLN A 100 -2.62 10.43 -0.37
C GLN A 100 -3.06 10.33 -1.84
N LYS A 101 -2.25 9.69 -2.68
CA LYS A 101 -2.49 9.56 -4.12
C LYS A 101 -3.43 8.40 -4.49
N ASN A 102 -3.57 7.40 -3.62
CA ASN A 102 -4.27 6.15 -3.93
C ASN A 102 -5.32 5.83 -2.86
N ARG A 103 -6.35 6.69 -2.78
CA ARG A 103 -7.41 6.62 -1.75
C ARG A 103 -8.07 5.25 -1.65
N GLY A 104 -8.51 4.69 -2.78
CA GLY A 104 -9.15 3.38 -2.82
C GLY A 104 -8.23 2.25 -2.39
N LEU A 105 -6.95 2.26 -2.83
CA LEU A 105 -5.95 1.28 -2.41
C LEU A 105 -5.61 1.42 -0.92
N THR A 106 -5.69 2.63 -0.36
CA THR A 106 -5.49 2.84 1.07
C THR A 106 -6.57 2.16 1.91
N ARG A 107 -7.83 2.10 1.43
CA ARG A 107 -8.89 1.30 2.10
C ARG A 107 -8.58 -0.19 2.11
N VAL A 108 -7.88 -0.70 1.10
CA VAL A 108 -7.38 -2.09 1.09
C VAL A 108 -6.28 -2.25 2.14
N LEU A 109 -5.29 -1.34 2.17
CA LEU A 109 -4.16 -1.38 3.11
C LEU A 109 -4.57 -1.34 4.58
N VAL A 110 -5.60 -0.55 4.93
CA VAL A 110 -6.11 -0.48 6.32
C VAL A 110 -7.13 -1.57 6.65
N GLY A 111 -7.41 -2.49 5.73
CA GLY A 111 -8.36 -3.58 5.92
C GLY A 111 -9.85 -3.19 5.80
N ASP A 112 -10.17 -1.90 5.68
CA ASP A 112 -11.55 -1.42 5.59
C ASP A 112 -12.31 -2.02 4.39
N ALA A 113 -11.65 -2.14 3.24
CA ALA A 113 -12.21 -2.77 2.05
C ALA A 113 -12.24 -4.31 2.11
N LEU A 114 -11.60 -4.91 3.10
CA LEU A 114 -11.48 -6.37 3.26
C LEU A 114 -12.45 -6.95 4.28
N VAL A 115 -13.21 -6.11 4.97
CA VAL A 115 -14.26 -6.54 5.91
C VAL A 115 -15.25 -7.43 5.16
N HIS A 116 -15.47 -8.66 5.64
CA HIS A 116 -16.29 -9.70 5.00
C HIS A 116 -15.72 -10.31 3.69
N GLU A 117 -14.47 -10.01 3.34
CA GLU A 117 -13.76 -10.69 2.26
C GLU A 117 -12.97 -11.92 2.80
N ASN A 118 -12.24 -12.60 1.92
CA ASN A 118 -11.46 -13.78 2.30
C ASN A 118 -10.37 -13.41 3.33
N PRO A 119 -10.28 -14.08 4.50
CA PRO A 119 -9.29 -13.77 5.54
C PRO A 119 -7.83 -13.82 5.08
N ARG A 120 -7.51 -14.58 4.03
CA ARG A 120 -6.16 -14.63 3.44
C ARG A 120 -5.69 -13.27 2.91
N LEU A 121 -6.62 -12.41 2.49
CA LEU A 121 -6.28 -11.07 2.01
C LEU A 121 -5.69 -10.22 3.13
N GLN A 122 -6.28 -10.27 4.33
CA GLN A 122 -5.73 -9.55 5.49
C GLN A 122 -4.35 -10.10 5.88
N ALA A 123 -4.17 -11.42 5.85
CA ALA A 123 -2.86 -12.03 6.12
C ALA A 123 -1.80 -11.54 5.11
N ARG A 124 -2.16 -11.33 3.85
CA ARG A 124 -1.25 -10.81 2.84
C ARG A 124 -0.90 -9.33 3.08
N ILE A 125 -1.85 -8.51 3.54
CA ILE A 125 -1.54 -7.13 3.97
C ILE A 125 -0.57 -7.14 5.14
N ASN A 126 -0.75 -8.01 6.13
CA ASN A 126 0.17 -8.13 7.25
C ASN A 126 1.59 -8.48 6.77
N GLN A 127 1.74 -9.45 5.84
CA GLN A 127 3.03 -9.78 5.24
C GLN A 127 3.68 -8.60 4.50
N LEU A 128 2.88 -7.75 3.82
CA LEU A 128 3.37 -6.53 3.20
C LEU A 128 3.94 -5.57 4.26
N LEU A 129 3.23 -5.37 5.38
CA LEU A 129 3.69 -4.51 6.48
C LEU A 129 4.94 -5.06 7.14
N ASP A 130 5.02 -6.37 7.39
CA ASP A 130 6.21 -7.05 7.94
C ASP A 130 7.47 -6.83 7.05
N ARG A 131 7.28 -6.85 5.72
CA ARG A 131 8.36 -6.58 4.77
C ARG A 131 8.81 -5.12 4.81
N ILE A 132 7.87 -4.18 4.92
CA ILE A 132 8.18 -2.74 5.06
C ILE A 132 8.96 -2.52 6.37
N GLU A 133 8.50 -3.11 7.48
CA GLU A 133 9.18 -3.05 8.77
C GLU A 133 10.61 -3.58 8.68
N SER A 134 10.80 -4.75 8.05
CA SER A 134 12.12 -5.34 7.84
C SER A 134 13.04 -4.43 7.04
N THR A 135 12.53 -3.73 6.04
CA THR A 135 13.30 -2.77 5.25
C THR A 135 13.67 -1.54 6.07
N LEU A 136 12.73 -0.96 6.83
CA LEU A 136 13.01 0.16 7.74
C LEU A 136 14.05 -0.21 8.79
N LYS A 137 13.93 -1.41 9.39
CA LYS A 137 14.92 -1.94 10.33
C LYS A 137 16.32 -2.01 9.72
N GLN A 138 16.43 -2.39 8.44
CA GLN A 138 17.72 -2.42 7.74
C GLN A 138 18.29 -1.00 7.52
N SER A 139 17.46 -0.05 7.10
CA SER A 139 17.87 1.37 6.96
C SER A 139 18.34 1.96 8.30
N LEU A 140 17.66 1.63 9.42
CA LEU A 140 18.06 2.08 10.75
C LEU A 140 19.38 1.47 11.20
N LYS A 141 19.67 0.19 10.85
CA LYS A 141 20.99 -0.40 11.11
C LYS A 141 22.11 0.29 10.32
N VAL A 142 21.84 0.66 9.07
CA VAL A 142 22.78 1.47 8.27
C VAL A 142 23.01 2.81 8.94
N ALA A 143 21.96 3.48 9.44
CA ALA A 143 22.06 4.74 10.16
C ALA A 143 22.95 4.62 11.41
N SER A 144 22.83 3.52 12.17
CA SER A 144 23.68 3.26 13.33
C SER A 144 25.13 3.02 12.95
N ALA A 145 25.40 2.24 11.90
CA ALA A 145 26.76 2.02 11.38
C ALA A 145 27.43 3.32 10.90
N GLN A 146 26.61 4.31 10.52
CA GLN A 146 27.05 5.66 10.12
C GLN A 146 27.16 6.64 11.32
N GLY A 147 26.88 6.18 12.54
CA GLY A 147 26.93 7.01 13.75
C GLY A 147 25.75 7.95 13.95
N ALA A 148 24.67 7.80 13.17
CA ALA A 148 23.45 8.62 13.30
C ALA A 148 22.49 8.12 14.38
N LEU A 149 22.63 6.86 14.82
CA LEU A 149 21.89 6.25 15.93
C LEU A 149 22.87 5.52 16.85
N ALA A 150 22.54 5.39 18.13
CA ALA A 150 23.34 4.66 19.11
C ALA A 150 23.43 3.16 18.74
N ALA A 151 24.53 2.51 19.11
CA ALA A 151 24.74 1.09 18.84
C ALA A 151 23.72 0.19 19.58
N GLU A 152 23.28 0.63 20.76
CA GLU A 152 22.31 -0.04 21.64
C GLU A 152 20.85 0.24 21.26
N HIS A 153 20.62 1.00 20.16
CA HIS A 153 19.28 1.35 19.70
C HIS A 153 18.46 0.10 19.33
N ASP A 154 17.23 0.02 19.80
CA ASP A 154 16.33 -1.06 19.41
C ASP A 154 15.72 -0.79 18.02
N PHE A 155 16.42 -1.28 17.00
CA PHE A 155 15.99 -1.11 15.59
C PHE A 155 14.67 -1.80 15.28
N ALA A 156 14.28 -2.84 16.03
CA ALA A 156 13.02 -3.53 15.79
C ALA A 156 11.86 -2.69 16.32
N ALA A 157 11.95 -2.24 17.57
CA ALA A 157 10.95 -1.36 18.16
C ALA A 157 10.80 -0.04 17.38
N HIS A 158 11.91 0.53 16.90
CA HIS A 158 11.87 1.75 16.10
C HIS A 158 11.20 1.52 14.72
N ALA A 159 11.51 0.43 14.02
CA ALA A 159 10.90 0.10 12.74
C ALA A 159 9.38 -0.15 12.90
N ASP A 160 8.97 -0.89 13.93
CA ASP A 160 7.55 -1.09 14.29
C ASP A 160 6.84 0.24 14.54
N LEU A 161 7.45 1.14 15.33
CA LEU A 161 6.91 2.47 15.58
C LEU A 161 6.67 3.25 14.28
N LEU A 162 7.61 3.21 13.34
CA LEU A 162 7.49 3.90 12.05
C LEU A 162 6.38 3.29 11.18
N VAL A 163 6.23 1.97 11.17
CA VAL A 163 5.12 1.29 10.47
C VAL A 163 3.79 1.62 11.13
N CYS A 164 3.70 1.52 12.47
CA CYS A 164 2.50 1.89 13.24
C CYS A 164 2.10 3.35 13.00
N TYR A 165 3.07 4.26 12.93
CA TYR A 165 2.82 5.66 12.58
C TYR A 165 2.19 5.78 11.19
N ALA A 166 2.78 5.15 10.15
CA ALA A 166 2.25 5.21 8.79
C ALA A 166 0.83 4.64 8.72
N VAL A 167 0.58 3.47 9.32
CA VAL A 167 -0.74 2.82 9.37
C VAL A 167 -1.75 3.70 10.12
N GLY A 168 -1.37 4.31 11.23
CA GLY A 168 -2.21 5.24 11.96
C GLY A 168 -2.62 6.47 11.13
N ARG A 169 -1.69 7.02 10.32
CA ARG A 169 -1.97 8.11 9.38
C ARG A 169 -2.93 7.68 8.27
N TRP A 170 -2.75 6.47 7.70
CA TRP A 170 -3.66 5.90 6.72
C TRP A 170 -5.07 5.70 7.27
N GLN A 171 -5.20 5.15 8.49
CA GLN A 171 -6.48 4.96 9.16
C GLN A 171 -7.22 6.29 9.36
N ARG A 172 -6.54 7.33 9.85
CA ARG A 172 -7.15 8.66 10.00
C ARG A 172 -7.60 9.23 8.67
N PHE A 173 -6.79 9.10 7.62
CA PHE A 173 -7.12 9.55 6.28
C PHE A 173 -8.39 8.88 5.75
N VAL A 174 -8.48 7.55 5.82
CA VAL A 174 -9.67 6.82 5.39
C VAL A 174 -10.91 7.18 6.24
N LYS A 175 -10.78 7.20 7.57
CA LYS A 175 -11.89 7.50 8.50
C LYS A 175 -12.41 8.93 8.40
N SER A 176 -11.58 9.88 8.00
CA SER A 176 -11.99 11.27 7.76
C SER A 176 -12.71 11.45 6.41
N GLY A 177 -12.92 10.38 5.64
CA GLY A 177 -13.41 10.47 4.26
C GLY A 177 -12.39 11.15 3.36
N PHE A 178 -11.10 10.85 3.56
CA PHE A 178 -9.96 11.35 2.80
C PHE A 178 -9.70 12.88 2.94
N LYS A 179 -10.07 13.46 4.10
CA LYS A 179 -9.88 14.88 4.40
C LYS A 179 -8.61 15.14 5.20
N ASP A 180 -8.23 14.23 6.11
CA ASP A 180 -7.05 14.37 6.96
C ASP A 180 -5.80 13.93 6.19
N ASP A 181 -5.14 14.86 5.53
CA ASP A 181 -3.94 14.58 4.72
C ASP A 181 -2.89 13.79 5.52
N PRO A 182 -2.46 12.60 5.04
CA PRO A 182 -1.45 11.79 5.71
C PRO A 182 -0.12 12.52 5.93
N LEU A 183 0.23 13.49 5.08
CA LEU A 183 1.48 14.25 5.13
C LEU A 183 1.39 15.56 5.95
N ALA A 184 0.20 15.97 6.40
CA ALA A 184 -0.02 17.32 6.95
C ALA A 184 0.96 17.77 8.04
N SER A 185 1.50 16.87 8.85
CA SER A 185 2.44 17.21 9.92
C SER A 185 3.79 16.50 9.81
N TRP A 186 4.08 15.93 8.64
CA TRP A 186 5.26 15.08 8.45
C TRP A 186 6.56 15.77 8.86
N SER A 187 6.82 16.97 8.37
CA SER A 187 8.06 17.71 8.64
C SER A 187 8.28 18.03 10.12
N ALA A 188 7.19 18.22 10.88
CA ALA A 188 7.25 18.45 12.33
C ALA A 188 7.35 17.14 13.13
N GLN A 189 6.80 16.06 12.63
CA GLN A 189 6.75 14.77 13.33
C GLN A 189 7.98 13.92 13.07
N TRP A 190 8.62 14.02 11.91
CA TRP A 190 9.82 13.26 11.63
C TRP A 190 10.97 13.49 12.62
N PRO A 191 11.32 14.74 13.04
CA PRO A 191 12.33 14.96 14.08
C PRO A 191 12.02 14.25 15.40
N ILE A 192 10.77 14.02 15.73
CA ILE A 192 10.34 13.28 16.93
C ILE A 192 10.47 11.78 16.72
N LEU A 193 10.10 11.30 15.54
CA LEU A 193 10.09 9.86 15.22
C LEU A 193 11.50 9.28 15.02
N ARG A 194 12.45 10.07 14.60
CA ARG A 194 13.84 9.66 14.32
C ARG A 194 14.76 9.65 15.55
N ALA A 195 14.27 10.10 16.69
CA ALA A 195 15.05 10.28 17.93
C ALA A 195 15.43 8.96 18.59
#